data_ec9a750eb1201e378485096398761f80
#
_entry.id   ec9a750eb1201e378485096398761f80
#
_cell.length_a   1.000
_cell.length_b   1.000
_cell.length_c   1.000
_cell.angle_alpha   90.00
_cell.angle_beta   90.00
_cell.angle_gamma   90.00
#
_symmetry.space_group_name_H-M   'P 1'
#
loop_
_entity.id
_entity.type
_entity.pdbx_description
1 polymer ?
#
loop_
_entity_poly.entity_id
_entity_poly.type
_entity_poly.pdbx_seq_one_letter_code
_entity_poly.pdbx_strand_id
1 'polypeptide(L)'
;FSSTPWRGKQNVVQTFFVRQEQTNIIFAAYAPLSLFFPHNTVWADEGLSLRSPFTLPPDLVYTVISEVPQPTPAELNQLTEVPAAKSQYLSLPANLPERVRNLALKITANKETPYEKVQAIIAYLHQNYRYDLNIPPFPLDKDVVDYFLFEIKRGYCEHFASAFVVLCRAAGLPARLVTGYTSGTFNPLTGYYEVKAADGHAWGEVLFSLYGWIPFEPTPGFDDPLSTRKLTFLSNFSKYFSQKLAYLEVPRAPPFLRTLLLLPLTFLVIFLAYRLLLKLNFFEKERIVFSDKIGQWLFEALKKLKEMGFERQPFETMREFSTKLPRQYSDFSKMVMVFERLRYGGKAPSKKEEKEFEFLLTKLKQAILVNEK
;
A
#
# COMPACT_ATOMS: atom_id res chain seq x y z
N PHE A 1 2.67 7.65 17.06
CA PHE A 1 1.42 6.92 17.30
C PHE A 1 1.68 5.75 18.24
N SER A 2 0.69 5.32 19.05
CA SER A 2 0.82 4.16 19.93
C SER A 2 0.49 2.88 19.16
N SER A 3 1.17 1.77 19.48
CA SER A 3 0.83 0.46 18.91
C SER A 3 -0.57 0.02 19.33
N THR A 4 -1.29 -0.63 18.42
CA THR A 4 -2.61 -1.19 18.72
C THR A 4 -2.46 -2.51 19.49
N PRO A 5 -3.36 -2.84 20.43
CA PRO A 5 -3.28 -4.09 21.20
C PRO A 5 -3.76 -5.34 20.43
N TRP A 6 -3.96 -5.24 19.11
CA TRP A 6 -4.53 -6.30 18.28
C TRP A 6 -3.53 -7.42 17.96
N ARG A 7 -4.05 -8.61 17.68
CA ARG A 7 -3.27 -9.80 17.30
C ARG A 7 -3.00 -9.82 15.78
N GLY A 8 -2.08 -10.69 15.37
CA GLY A 8 -1.84 -11.00 13.96
C GLY A 8 -1.46 -9.77 13.12
N LYS A 9 -0.55 -8.93 13.60
CA LYS A 9 -0.12 -7.71 12.92
C LYS A 9 1.16 -7.93 12.12
N GLN A 10 1.23 -7.26 10.98
CA GLN A 10 2.44 -7.14 10.18
C GLN A 10 2.81 -5.66 10.05
N ASN A 11 4.08 -5.34 10.22
CA ASN A 11 4.59 -4.02 9.91
C ASN A 11 4.78 -3.87 8.41
N VAL A 12 4.15 -2.83 7.86
CA VAL A 12 4.28 -2.45 6.45
C VAL A 12 4.97 -1.10 6.38
N VAL A 13 6.07 -1.03 5.64
CA VAL A 13 6.81 0.21 5.39
C VAL A 13 6.47 0.67 3.97
N GLN A 14 5.91 1.88 3.87
CA GLN A 14 5.54 2.48 2.60
C GLN A 14 6.26 3.81 2.42
N THR A 15 6.98 3.97 1.31
CA THR A 15 7.56 5.26 0.92
C THR A 15 6.81 5.79 -0.29
N PHE A 16 6.27 6.99 -0.15
CA PHE A 16 5.47 7.66 -1.16
C PHE A 16 6.29 8.75 -1.85
N PHE A 17 6.25 8.73 -3.18
CA PHE A 17 6.83 9.75 -4.05
C PHE A 17 5.68 10.49 -4.74
N VAL A 18 5.38 11.69 -4.30
CA VAL A 18 4.29 12.51 -4.85
C VAL A 18 4.74 13.09 -6.18
N ARG A 19 4.07 12.71 -7.27
CA ARG A 19 4.44 13.15 -8.64
C ARG A 19 3.68 14.39 -9.10
N GLN A 20 2.50 14.61 -8.55
CA GLN A 20 1.63 15.76 -8.83
C GLN A 20 1.07 16.25 -7.51
N GLU A 21 0.72 17.53 -7.45
CA GLU A 21 0.08 18.09 -6.26
C GLU A 21 -1.16 17.27 -5.86
N GLN A 22 -1.23 16.91 -4.59
CA GLN A 22 -2.31 16.14 -4.00
C GLN A 22 -3.02 16.96 -2.93
N THR A 23 -4.17 16.47 -2.49
CA THR A 23 -4.87 17.02 -1.32
C THR A 23 -3.96 16.97 -0.09
N ASN A 24 -4.41 17.47 1.04
CA ASN A 24 -3.68 17.42 2.30
C ASN A 24 -3.76 16.06 3.03
N ILE A 25 -4.29 15.02 2.38
CA ILE A 25 -4.37 13.66 2.96
C ILE A 25 -3.02 12.97 2.79
N ILE A 26 -2.46 12.50 3.90
CA ILE A 26 -1.26 11.68 3.93
C ILE A 26 -1.68 10.23 3.82
N PHE A 27 -1.36 9.58 2.70
CA PHE A 27 -1.73 8.19 2.46
C PHE A 27 -0.87 7.26 3.31
N ALA A 28 -1.49 6.24 3.86
CA ALA A 28 -0.86 5.20 4.68
C ALA A 28 -1.68 3.92 4.62
N ALA A 29 -1.07 2.78 4.85
CA ALA A 29 -1.81 1.58 5.21
C ALA A 29 -2.46 1.77 6.59
N TYR A 30 -3.46 0.93 6.90
CA TYR A 30 -4.20 1.01 8.14
C TYR A 30 -3.29 0.90 9.38
N ALA A 31 -3.64 1.64 10.43
CA ALA A 31 -2.93 1.80 11.69
C ALA A 31 -1.48 2.30 11.55
N PRO A 32 -1.27 3.55 11.08
CA PRO A 32 0.06 4.14 11.03
C PRO A 32 0.66 4.24 12.44
N LEU A 33 1.91 3.75 12.58
CA LEU A 33 2.71 3.80 13.81
C LEU A 33 3.69 4.95 13.81
N SER A 34 4.39 5.11 12.70
CA SER A 34 5.42 6.12 12.55
C SER A 34 5.30 6.80 11.19
N LEU A 35 5.46 8.10 11.18
CA LEU A 35 5.43 8.92 9.98
C LEU A 35 6.72 9.74 9.91
N PHE A 36 7.47 9.57 8.83
CA PHE A 36 8.63 10.39 8.48
C PHE A 36 8.18 11.37 7.40
N PHE A 37 7.85 12.58 7.82
CA PHE A 37 7.25 13.61 6.99
C PHE A 37 8.03 14.93 7.17
N PRO A 38 8.24 15.74 6.14
CA PRO A 38 9.10 16.93 6.21
C PRO A 38 8.44 18.12 6.92
N HIS A 39 7.50 17.88 7.84
CA HIS A 39 6.86 18.89 8.66
C HIS A 39 6.54 18.33 10.05
N ASN A 40 6.63 19.19 11.06
CA ASN A 40 6.50 18.78 12.46
C ASN A 40 5.05 18.63 12.95
N THR A 41 4.08 19.13 12.17
CA THR A 41 2.66 19.07 12.53
C THR A 41 1.91 18.22 11.53
N VAL A 42 1.20 17.21 12.03
CA VAL A 42 0.28 16.38 11.29
C VAL A 42 -0.94 16.13 12.18
N TRP A 43 -2.13 16.21 11.59
CA TRP A 43 -3.37 15.88 12.28
C TRP A 43 -3.75 14.44 12.01
N ALA A 44 -4.26 13.79 13.03
CA ALA A 44 -4.88 12.47 12.92
C ALA A 44 -6.29 12.51 13.50
N ASP A 45 -7.26 11.95 12.79
CA ASP A 45 -8.60 11.77 13.31
C ASP A 45 -8.74 10.41 14.05
N GLU A 46 -9.90 10.17 14.64
CA GLU A 46 -10.19 8.90 15.33
C GLU A 46 -10.21 7.68 14.39
N GLY A 47 -10.41 7.91 13.10
CA GLY A 47 -10.36 6.89 12.06
C GLY A 47 -8.94 6.55 11.61
N LEU A 48 -7.92 7.25 12.17
CA LEU A 48 -6.51 7.19 11.81
C LEU A 48 -6.19 7.78 10.42
N SER A 49 -7.08 8.63 9.89
CA SER A 49 -6.76 9.41 8.69
C SER A 49 -5.75 10.50 9.06
N LEU A 50 -4.68 10.58 8.29
CA LEU A 50 -3.61 11.55 8.51
C LEU A 50 -3.76 12.74 7.56
N ARG A 51 -3.56 13.96 8.08
CA ARG A 51 -3.65 15.20 7.30
C ARG A 51 -2.46 16.12 7.55
N SER A 52 -1.93 16.63 6.47
CA SER A 52 -0.95 17.71 6.47
C SER A 52 -1.63 19.07 6.63
N PRO A 53 -0.97 20.10 7.19
CA PRO A 53 -1.47 21.47 7.19
C PRO A 53 -1.46 22.16 5.81
N PHE A 54 -0.90 21.51 4.80
CA PHE A 54 -0.81 22.00 3.41
C PHE A 54 -1.09 20.86 2.43
N THR A 55 -1.40 21.19 1.17
CA THR A 55 -1.48 20.24 0.05
C THR A 55 -0.12 19.59 -0.15
N LEU A 56 -0.12 18.32 -0.55
CA LEU A 56 1.13 17.58 -0.79
C LEU A 56 1.72 18.02 -2.14
N PRO A 57 2.84 18.76 -2.16
CA PRO A 57 3.41 19.26 -3.41
C PRO A 57 4.07 18.14 -4.23
N PRO A 58 4.30 18.37 -5.53
CA PRO A 58 5.16 17.50 -6.34
C PRO A 58 6.54 17.33 -5.69
N ASP A 59 7.15 16.17 -5.96
CA ASP A 59 8.46 15.76 -5.45
C ASP A 59 8.57 15.61 -3.92
N LEU A 60 7.45 15.74 -3.20
CA LEU A 60 7.41 15.38 -1.79
C LEU A 60 7.65 13.88 -1.63
N VAL A 61 8.53 13.53 -0.71
CA VAL A 61 8.78 12.14 -0.30
C VAL A 61 8.50 12.00 1.19
N TYR A 62 7.72 11.00 1.54
CA TYR A 62 7.49 10.66 2.94
C TYR A 62 7.38 9.14 3.13
N THR A 63 7.64 8.67 4.34
CA THR A 63 7.57 7.25 4.68
C THR A 63 6.64 7.04 5.86
N VAL A 64 5.80 6.03 5.77
CA VAL A 64 4.92 5.59 6.84
C VAL A 64 5.24 4.14 7.20
N ILE A 65 5.32 3.87 8.50
CA ILE A 65 5.33 2.52 9.04
C ILE A 65 3.96 2.29 9.66
N SER A 66 3.26 1.27 9.19
CA SER A 66 1.91 0.92 9.63
C SER A 66 1.86 -0.49 10.18
N GLU A 67 1.02 -0.72 11.19
CA GLU A 67 0.62 -2.06 11.62
C GLU A 67 -0.65 -2.46 10.86
N VAL A 68 -0.57 -3.51 10.06
CA VAL A 68 -1.71 -4.02 9.29
C VAL A 68 -2.13 -5.36 9.87
N PRO A 69 -3.40 -5.55 10.24
CA PRO A 69 -3.89 -6.83 10.71
C PRO A 69 -3.88 -7.86 9.57
N GLN A 70 -3.48 -9.08 9.90
CA GLN A 70 -3.36 -10.19 8.93
C GLN A 70 -4.04 -11.47 9.48
N PRO A 71 -5.32 -11.42 9.87
CA PRO A 71 -6.00 -12.62 10.31
C PRO A 71 -6.27 -13.53 9.12
N THR A 72 -6.23 -14.82 9.37
CA THR A 72 -6.72 -15.80 8.41
C THR A 72 -8.26 -15.90 8.47
N PRO A 73 -8.92 -16.30 7.37
CA PRO A 73 -10.36 -16.58 7.38
C PRO A 73 -10.80 -17.55 8.49
N ALA A 74 -9.97 -18.55 8.80
CA ALA A 74 -10.24 -19.52 9.86
C ALA A 74 -10.23 -18.87 11.25
N GLU A 75 -9.29 -17.96 11.52
CA GLU A 75 -9.23 -17.22 12.79
C GLU A 75 -10.42 -16.28 12.95
N LEU A 76 -10.82 -15.56 11.90
CA LEU A 76 -12.00 -14.69 11.94
C LEU A 76 -13.29 -15.50 12.17
N ASN A 77 -13.38 -16.69 11.60
CA ASN A 77 -14.57 -17.55 11.75
C ASN A 77 -14.69 -18.19 13.14
N GLN A 78 -13.63 -18.19 13.94
CA GLN A 78 -13.68 -18.62 15.34
C GLN A 78 -14.26 -17.56 16.27
N LEU A 79 -14.40 -16.32 15.82
CA LEU A 79 -14.94 -15.22 16.62
C LEU A 79 -16.46 -15.21 16.51
N THR A 80 -17.15 -15.48 17.61
CA THR A 80 -18.62 -15.49 17.68
C THR A 80 -19.19 -14.17 18.19
N GLU A 81 -18.38 -13.38 18.90
CA GLU A 81 -18.83 -12.14 19.51
C GLU A 81 -18.58 -10.92 18.64
N VAL A 82 -19.57 -10.04 18.58
CA VAL A 82 -19.43 -8.71 18.00
C VAL A 82 -18.78 -7.79 19.04
N PRO A 83 -17.65 -7.15 18.74
CA PRO A 83 -16.99 -6.29 19.72
C PRO A 83 -17.82 -5.04 20.02
N ALA A 84 -17.70 -4.54 21.25
CA ALA A 84 -18.25 -3.24 21.60
C ALA A 84 -17.63 -2.15 20.72
N ALA A 85 -18.47 -1.32 20.12
CA ALA A 85 -18.05 -0.25 19.24
C ALA A 85 -18.78 1.04 19.57
N LYS A 86 -18.20 2.19 19.17
CA LYS A 86 -18.91 3.47 19.24
C LYS A 86 -20.20 3.39 18.41
N SER A 87 -21.28 4.01 18.89
CA SER A 87 -22.60 3.97 18.26
C SER A 87 -22.58 4.41 16.79
N GLN A 88 -21.70 5.34 16.42
CA GLN A 88 -21.54 5.81 15.04
C GLN A 88 -21.23 4.70 14.02
N TYR A 89 -20.60 3.61 14.43
CA TYR A 89 -20.27 2.50 13.55
C TYR A 89 -21.40 1.47 13.37
N LEU A 90 -22.47 1.62 14.16
CA LEU A 90 -23.71 0.85 14.05
C LEU A 90 -24.90 1.71 13.58
N SER A 91 -24.72 3.03 13.58
CA SER A 91 -25.81 3.97 13.23
C SER A 91 -26.19 3.85 11.77
N LEU A 92 -27.50 3.93 11.53
CA LEU A 92 -28.11 3.96 10.21
C LEU A 92 -28.99 5.22 10.11
N PRO A 93 -29.18 5.79 8.91
CA PRO A 93 -30.12 6.89 8.72
C PRO A 93 -31.52 6.54 9.24
N ALA A 94 -32.18 7.48 9.91
CA ALA A 94 -33.52 7.26 10.45
C ALA A 94 -34.57 6.98 9.35
N ASN A 95 -34.36 7.56 8.16
CA ASN A 95 -35.19 7.40 6.98
C ASN A 95 -34.74 6.25 6.06
N LEU A 96 -33.79 5.39 6.48
CA LEU A 96 -33.41 4.23 5.69
C LEU A 96 -34.62 3.32 5.45
N PRO A 97 -35.00 3.02 4.19
CA PRO A 97 -36.12 2.17 3.87
C PRO A 97 -36.03 0.79 4.56
N GLU A 98 -37.15 0.35 5.14
CA GLU A 98 -37.21 -0.92 5.91
C GLU A 98 -36.79 -2.13 5.09
N ARG A 99 -37.03 -2.12 3.77
CA ARG A 99 -36.63 -3.20 2.86
C ARG A 99 -35.14 -3.43 2.85
N VAL A 100 -34.29 -2.40 3.11
CA VAL A 100 -32.82 -2.53 3.21
C VAL A 100 -32.46 -3.30 4.48
N ARG A 101 -33.09 -2.98 5.64
CA ARG A 101 -32.89 -3.68 6.91
C ARG A 101 -33.31 -5.15 6.78
N ASN A 102 -34.50 -5.38 6.22
CA ASN A 102 -35.03 -6.73 6.00
C ASN A 102 -34.15 -7.56 5.08
N LEU A 103 -33.55 -6.96 4.05
CA LEU A 103 -32.60 -7.63 3.18
C LEU A 103 -31.36 -8.07 3.96
N ALA A 104 -30.76 -7.21 4.78
CA ALA A 104 -29.59 -7.55 5.59
C ALA A 104 -29.90 -8.74 6.53
N LEU A 105 -31.03 -8.67 7.24
CA LEU A 105 -31.46 -9.75 8.14
C LEU A 105 -31.70 -11.06 7.38
N LYS A 106 -32.31 -11.00 6.20
CA LYS A 106 -32.54 -12.17 5.36
C LYS A 106 -31.24 -12.84 4.89
N ILE A 107 -30.25 -12.03 4.45
CA ILE A 107 -28.95 -12.54 3.99
C ILE A 107 -28.20 -13.22 5.13
N THR A 108 -28.33 -12.71 6.35
CA THR A 108 -27.54 -13.15 7.51
C THR A 108 -28.27 -14.09 8.46
N ALA A 109 -29.52 -14.45 8.19
CA ALA A 109 -30.41 -15.21 9.09
C ALA A 109 -29.80 -16.56 9.60
N ASN A 110 -29.09 -17.27 8.73
CA ASN A 110 -28.50 -18.57 9.04
C ASN A 110 -26.98 -18.51 9.21
N LYS A 111 -26.44 -17.36 9.68
CA LYS A 111 -25.01 -17.14 9.86
C LYS A 111 -24.72 -16.97 11.35
N GLU A 112 -23.86 -17.82 11.87
CA GLU A 112 -23.56 -17.86 13.30
C GLU A 112 -22.49 -16.84 13.69
N THR A 113 -21.46 -16.68 12.84
CA THR A 113 -20.33 -15.81 13.17
C THR A 113 -20.39 -14.46 12.44
N PRO A 114 -19.78 -13.39 12.97
CA PRO A 114 -19.63 -12.12 12.28
C PRO A 114 -18.98 -12.26 10.91
N TYR A 115 -17.98 -13.13 10.78
CA TYR A 115 -17.28 -13.36 9.51
C TYR A 115 -18.20 -14.01 8.48
N GLU A 116 -18.99 -15.01 8.84
CA GLU A 116 -19.97 -15.63 7.93
C GLU A 116 -21.03 -14.62 7.45
N LYS A 117 -21.49 -13.73 8.35
CA LYS A 117 -22.42 -12.65 7.96
C LYS A 117 -21.80 -11.72 6.92
N VAL A 118 -20.54 -11.31 7.12
CA VAL A 118 -19.79 -10.47 6.19
C VAL A 118 -19.66 -11.16 4.83
N GLN A 119 -19.22 -12.42 4.83
CA GLN A 119 -19.05 -13.18 3.59
C GLN A 119 -20.36 -13.42 2.85
N ALA A 120 -21.47 -13.63 3.57
CA ALA A 120 -22.79 -13.76 2.97
C ALA A 120 -23.24 -12.46 2.27
N ILE A 121 -22.99 -11.30 2.89
CA ILE A 121 -23.29 -9.99 2.31
C ILE A 121 -22.45 -9.76 1.04
N ILE A 122 -21.15 -10.03 1.08
CA ILE A 122 -20.26 -9.92 -0.09
C ILE A 122 -20.73 -10.83 -1.21
N ALA A 123 -20.97 -12.10 -0.91
CA ALA A 123 -21.45 -13.06 -1.90
C ALA A 123 -22.77 -12.64 -2.54
N TYR A 124 -23.68 -12.09 -1.73
CA TYR A 124 -24.94 -11.56 -2.24
C TYR A 124 -24.74 -10.38 -3.19
N LEU A 125 -23.85 -9.43 -2.83
CA LEU A 125 -23.53 -8.30 -3.69
C LEU A 125 -22.88 -8.75 -5.01
N HIS A 126 -21.92 -9.68 -4.97
CA HIS A 126 -21.25 -10.19 -6.15
C HIS A 126 -22.20 -10.94 -7.10
N GLN A 127 -23.19 -11.66 -6.57
CA GLN A 127 -24.12 -12.47 -7.38
C GLN A 127 -25.25 -11.64 -8.00
N ASN A 128 -25.68 -10.55 -7.37
CA ASN A 128 -26.90 -9.87 -7.75
C ASN A 128 -26.68 -8.49 -8.40
N TYR A 129 -25.44 -7.94 -8.36
CA TYR A 129 -25.16 -6.61 -8.86
C TYR A 129 -23.96 -6.62 -9.83
N ARG A 130 -23.96 -5.65 -10.76
CA ARG A 130 -22.91 -5.52 -11.78
C ARG A 130 -22.07 -4.29 -11.52
N TYR A 131 -20.75 -4.41 -11.72
CA TYR A 131 -19.86 -3.26 -11.78
C TYR A 131 -20.06 -2.51 -13.10
N ASP A 132 -20.36 -1.21 -13.01
CA ASP A 132 -20.59 -0.34 -14.17
C ASP A 132 -20.25 1.09 -13.79
N LEU A 133 -19.34 1.72 -14.54
CA LEU A 133 -18.98 3.13 -14.38
C LEU A 133 -20.00 4.06 -15.09
N ASN A 134 -20.73 3.54 -16.07
CA ASN A 134 -21.68 4.30 -16.87
C ASN A 134 -23.11 4.16 -16.33
N ILE A 135 -23.34 4.74 -15.16
CA ILE A 135 -24.66 4.75 -14.54
C ILE A 135 -25.31 6.15 -14.64
N PRO A 136 -26.64 6.23 -14.73
CA PRO A 136 -27.32 7.52 -14.68
C PRO A 136 -27.14 8.17 -13.29
N PRO A 137 -27.26 9.50 -13.20
CA PRO A 137 -27.29 10.18 -11.90
C PRO A 137 -28.36 9.60 -10.99
N PHE A 138 -28.05 9.47 -9.71
CA PHE A 138 -29.01 9.00 -8.71
C PHE A 138 -30.10 10.07 -8.46
N PRO A 139 -31.36 9.66 -8.32
CA PRO A 139 -32.43 10.58 -7.98
C PRO A 139 -32.17 11.20 -6.60
N LEU A 140 -32.37 12.54 -6.50
CA LEU A 140 -32.10 13.29 -5.26
C LEU A 140 -33.10 13.01 -4.14
N ASP A 141 -34.25 12.47 -4.48
CA ASP A 141 -35.39 12.15 -3.58
C ASP A 141 -35.32 10.70 -3.05
N LYS A 142 -34.36 9.91 -3.46
CA LYS A 142 -34.18 8.50 -3.03
C LYS A 142 -32.95 8.29 -2.20
N ASP A 143 -33.03 7.33 -1.28
CA ASP A 143 -31.85 6.81 -0.60
C ASP A 143 -30.95 6.07 -1.61
N VAL A 144 -29.67 6.42 -1.65
CA VAL A 144 -28.71 5.91 -2.64
C VAL A 144 -28.51 4.41 -2.52
N VAL A 145 -28.47 3.88 -1.29
CA VAL A 145 -28.27 2.45 -1.05
C VAL A 145 -29.49 1.66 -1.43
N ASP A 146 -30.67 2.18 -1.08
CA ASP A 146 -31.94 1.57 -1.45
C ASP A 146 -32.12 1.53 -2.97
N TYR A 147 -31.85 2.63 -3.66
CA TYR A 147 -31.95 2.72 -5.12
C TYR A 147 -30.95 1.77 -5.80
N PHE A 148 -29.71 1.69 -5.29
CA PHE A 148 -28.72 0.75 -5.78
C PHE A 148 -29.16 -0.70 -5.62
N LEU A 149 -29.64 -1.07 -4.43
CA LEU A 149 -29.99 -2.47 -4.11
C LEU A 149 -31.24 -2.96 -4.83
N PHE A 150 -32.26 -2.12 -5.03
CA PHE A 150 -33.57 -2.59 -5.49
C PHE A 150 -33.94 -2.14 -6.88
N GLU A 151 -33.38 -1.04 -7.37
CA GLU A 151 -33.80 -0.46 -8.65
C GLU A 151 -32.73 -0.62 -9.74
N ILE A 152 -31.57 0.05 -9.59
CA ILE A 152 -30.56 0.11 -10.66
C ILE A 152 -29.70 -1.16 -10.76
N LYS A 153 -29.37 -1.80 -9.65
CA LYS A 153 -28.60 -3.06 -9.52
C LYS A 153 -27.24 -3.07 -10.25
N ARG A 154 -26.69 -1.88 -10.49
CA ARG A 154 -25.37 -1.68 -11.10
C ARG A 154 -24.75 -0.39 -10.56
N GLY A 155 -23.42 -0.35 -10.47
CA GLY A 155 -22.69 0.80 -9.95
C GLY A 155 -21.22 0.54 -9.85
N TYR A 156 -20.48 1.44 -9.23
CA TYR A 156 -19.05 1.33 -9.02
C TYR A 156 -18.72 1.22 -7.52
N CYS A 157 -17.44 1.19 -7.17
CA CYS A 157 -16.94 0.82 -5.84
C CYS A 157 -17.67 1.56 -4.67
N GLU A 158 -17.94 2.85 -4.80
CA GLU A 158 -18.63 3.61 -3.75
C GLU A 158 -20.03 3.07 -3.44
N HIS A 159 -20.76 2.61 -4.45
CA HIS A 159 -22.11 2.03 -4.28
C HIS A 159 -22.04 0.67 -3.58
N PHE A 160 -21.11 -0.18 -4.01
CA PHE A 160 -20.87 -1.49 -3.39
C PHE A 160 -20.42 -1.34 -1.94
N ALA A 161 -19.42 -0.47 -1.69
CA ALA A 161 -18.89 -0.25 -0.35
C ALA A 161 -19.92 0.38 0.59
N SER A 162 -20.72 1.35 0.11
CA SER A 162 -21.81 1.96 0.89
C SER A 162 -22.91 0.95 1.22
N ALA A 163 -23.34 0.15 0.23
CA ALA A 163 -24.34 -0.89 0.44
C ALA A 163 -23.83 -1.96 1.42
N PHE A 164 -22.57 -2.39 1.28
CA PHE A 164 -21.93 -3.33 2.19
C PHE A 164 -21.93 -2.83 3.64
N VAL A 165 -21.49 -1.58 3.86
CA VAL A 165 -21.43 -0.99 5.21
C VAL A 165 -22.83 -0.87 5.82
N VAL A 166 -23.81 -0.42 5.04
CA VAL A 166 -25.21 -0.29 5.50
C VAL A 166 -25.80 -1.67 5.83
N LEU A 167 -25.58 -2.68 4.99
CA LEU A 167 -26.04 -4.04 5.25
C LEU A 167 -25.36 -4.67 6.47
N CYS A 168 -24.04 -4.46 6.65
CA CYS A 168 -23.32 -4.90 7.86
C CYS A 168 -23.91 -4.26 9.12
N ARG A 169 -24.11 -2.93 9.12
CA ARG A 169 -24.70 -2.21 10.26
C ARG A 169 -26.12 -2.69 10.55
N ALA A 170 -26.93 -2.91 9.52
CA ALA A 170 -28.28 -3.46 9.67
C ALA A 170 -28.31 -4.89 10.23
N ALA A 171 -27.25 -5.67 9.98
CA ALA A 171 -27.03 -6.99 10.55
C ALA A 171 -26.37 -6.96 11.96
N GLY A 172 -26.18 -5.78 12.54
CA GLY A 172 -25.59 -5.59 13.88
C GLY A 172 -24.07 -5.63 13.89
N LEU A 173 -23.38 -5.52 12.76
CA LEU A 173 -21.92 -5.52 12.66
C LEU A 173 -21.39 -4.09 12.61
N PRO A 174 -20.45 -3.69 13.50
CA PRO A 174 -19.81 -2.39 13.42
C PRO A 174 -18.99 -2.29 12.13
N ALA A 175 -19.37 -1.37 11.25
CA ALA A 175 -18.75 -1.21 9.94
C ALA A 175 -18.50 0.26 9.60
N ARG A 176 -17.48 0.52 8.77
CA ARG A 176 -17.17 1.85 8.24
C ARG A 176 -16.79 1.80 6.77
N LEU A 177 -17.11 2.87 6.06
CA LEU A 177 -16.66 3.11 4.70
C LEU A 177 -15.24 3.67 4.72
N VAL A 178 -14.41 3.16 3.84
CA VAL A 178 -13.05 3.66 3.62
C VAL A 178 -12.88 4.02 2.16
N THR A 179 -12.21 5.13 1.91
CA THR A 179 -11.83 5.60 0.58
C THR A 179 -10.32 5.78 0.53
N GLY A 180 -9.73 5.47 -0.61
CA GLY A 180 -8.30 5.55 -0.81
C GLY A 180 -7.91 5.14 -2.22
N TYR A 181 -6.83 4.38 -2.34
CA TYR A 181 -6.35 3.88 -3.61
C TYR A 181 -6.04 2.39 -3.51
N THR A 182 -6.23 1.66 -4.61
CA THR A 182 -5.63 0.33 -4.76
C THR A 182 -4.11 0.44 -4.85
N SER A 183 -3.41 -0.68 -4.85
CA SER A 183 -1.94 -0.69 -4.98
C SER A 183 -1.43 -0.12 -6.31
N GLY A 184 -2.31 0.20 -7.26
CA GLY A 184 -1.91 0.63 -8.60
C GLY A 184 -1.20 -0.46 -9.40
N THR A 185 -0.33 -0.07 -10.32
CA THR A 185 0.39 -0.99 -11.20
C THR A 185 1.86 -1.09 -10.79
N PHE A 186 2.34 -2.30 -10.51
CA PHE A 186 3.76 -2.52 -10.26
C PHE A 186 4.57 -2.31 -11.54
N ASN A 187 5.58 -1.43 -11.47
CA ASN A 187 6.53 -1.19 -12.56
C ASN A 187 7.82 -1.99 -12.28
N PRO A 188 8.08 -3.09 -13.02
CA PRO A 188 9.24 -3.93 -12.79
C PRO A 188 10.58 -3.27 -13.14
N LEU A 189 10.57 -2.19 -13.91
CA LEU A 189 11.78 -1.45 -14.29
C LEU A 189 12.27 -0.55 -13.17
N THR A 190 11.33 0.05 -12.43
CA THR A 190 11.64 0.97 -11.32
C THR A 190 11.55 0.32 -9.96
N GLY A 191 10.85 -0.82 -9.86
CA GLY A 191 10.56 -1.49 -8.59
C GLY A 191 9.47 -0.81 -7.76
N TYR A 192 8.77 0.19 -8.32
CA TYR A 192 7.71 0.92 -7.63
C TYR A 192 6.31 0.53 -8.10
N TYR A 193 5.34 0.78 -7.26
CA TYR A 193 3.93 0.79 -7.62
C TYR A 193 3.55 2.19 -8.11
N GLU A 194 3.02 2.29 -9.33
CA GLU A 194 2.49 3.52 -9.91
C GLU A 194 1.01 3.61 -9.59
N VAL A 195 0.63 4.56 -8.74
CA VAL A 195 -0.75 4.81 -8.35
C VAL A 195 -1.26 6.06 -9.07
N LYS A 196 -2.39 5.96 -9.75
CA LYS A 196 -3.02 7.03 -10.54
C LYS A 196 -4.37 7.41 -9.94
N ALA A 197 -4.92 8.54 -10.36
CA ALA A 197 -6.28 8.94 -9.97
C ALA A 197 -7.34 7.87 -10.30
N ALA A 198 -7.16 7.14 -11.40
CA ALA A 198 -8.05 6.04 -11.79
C ALA A 198 -7.98 4.81 -10.86
N ASP A 199 -6.97 4.72 -10.00
CA ASP A 199 -6.84 3.67 -8.98
C ASP A 199 -7.58 4.03 -7.68
N GLY A 200 -8.26 5.19 -7.65
CA GLY A 200 -9.15 5.59 -6.56
C GLY A 200 -10.20 4.52 -6.32
N HIS A 201 -10.40 4.17 -5.04
CA HIS A 201 -11.24 3.04 -4.65
C HIS A 201 -11.94 3.27 -3.33
N ALA A 202 -13.07 2.56 -3.13
CA ALA A 202 -13.82 2.54 -1.90
C ALA A 202 -14.10 1.10 -1.49
N TRP A 203 -13.94 0.80 -0.19
CA TRP A 203 -14.21 -0.52 0.39
C TRP A 203 -14.84 -0.39 1.77
N GLY A 204 -15.19 -1.51 2.36
CA GLY A 204 -15.71 -1.53 3.73
C GLY A 204 -14.72 -2.13 4.71
N GLU A 205 -14.79 -1.67 5.96
CA GLU A 205 -14.10 -2.31 7.08
C GLU A 205 -15.11 -2.69 8.15
N VAL A 206 -14.92 -3.86 8.74
CA VAL A 206 -15.72 -4.38 9.84
C VAL A 206 -14.81 -4.61 11.06
N LEU A 207 -15.32 -4.22 12.25
CA LEU A 207 -14.58 -4.38 13.49
C LEU A 207 -14.68 -5.81 14.01
N PHE A 208 -13.54 -6.45 14.24
CA PHE A 208 -13.45 -7.78 14.86
C PHE A 208 -12.71 -7.72 16.20
N SER A 209 -13.19 -8.50 17.16
CA SER A 209 -12.49 -8.69 18.43
C SER A 209 -11.07 -9.19 18.17
N LEU A 210 -10.09 -8.70 18.93
CA LEU A 210 -8.67 -9.07 18.88
C LEU A 210 -7.88 -8.58 17.65
N TYR A 211 -8.55 -8.25 16.53
CA TYR A 211 -7.89 -7.89 15.26
C TYR A 211 -8.14 -6.44 14.85
N GLY A 212 -9.18 -5.78 15.40
CA GLY A 212 -9.54 -4.42 15.02
C GLY A 212 -10.31 -4.34 13.70
N TRP A 213 -10.11 -3.28 12.95
CA TRP A 213 -10.77 -3.06 11.67
C TRP A 213 -10.16 -3.91 10.57
N ILE A 214 -10.97 -4.78 9.98
CA ILE A 214 -10.56 -5.68 8.90
C ILE A 214 -11.19 -5.22 7.60
N PRO A 215 -10.39 -4.99 6.54
CA PRO A 215 -10.90 -4.59 5.25
C PRO A 215 -11.56 -5.76 4.52
N PHE A 216 -12.65 -5.45 3.81
CA PHE A 216 -13.37 -6.38 2.95
C PHE A 216 -13.72 -5.70 1.63
N GLU A 217 -13.62 -6.46 0.54
CA GLU A 217 -13.89 -5.98 -0.80
C GLU A 217 -15.27 -6.47 -1.29
N PRO A 218 -16.29 -5.59 -1.28
CA PRO A 218 -17.61 -5.96 -1.77
C PRO A 218 -17.79 -5.76 -3.28
N THR A 219 -16.80 -5.20 -3.99
CA THR A 219 -16.90 -4.85 -5.39
C THR A 219 -16.47 -6.03 -6.27
N PRO A 220 -17.32 -6.52 -7.19
CA PRO A 220 -16.94 -7.58 -8.10
C PRO A 220 -15.73 -7.21 -8.98
N GLY A 221 -14.79 -8.14 -9.12
CA GLY A 221 -13.62 -7.99 -9.98
C GLY A 221 -12.39 -7.37 -9.30
N PHE A 222 -12.49 -6.99 -8.04
CA PHE A 222 -11.36 -6.56 -7.21
C PHE A 222 -10.86 -7.71 -6.32
N ASP A 223 -9.57 -7.69 -6.01
CA ASP A 223 -8.95 -8.74 -5.19
C ASP A 223 -9.36 -8.59 -3.71
N ASP A 224 -9.67 -9.71 -3.05
CA ASP A 224 -9.93 -9.73 -1.61
C ASP A 224 -8.66 -9.34 -0.83
N PRO A 225 -8.70 -8.33 0.05
CA PRO A 225 -7.56 -7.91 0.87
C PRO A 225 -6.98 -9.01 1.77
N LEU A 226 -7.80 -9.98 2.16
CA LEU A 226 -7.37 -11.14 2.97
C LEU A 226 -6.80 -12.29 2.14
N SER A 227 -6.85 -12.19 0.81
CA SER A 227 -6.26 -13.21 -0.06
C SER A 227 -4.73 -13.19 0.03
N THR A 228 -4.13 -14.31 0.40
CA THR A 228 -2.66 -14.49 0.47
C THR A 228 -2.02 -14.65 -0.92
N ARG A 229 -2.49 -13.93 -1.91
CA ARG A 229 -1.91 -13.97 -3.25
C ARG A 229 -0.49 -13.38 -3.21
N LYS A 230 0.51 -14.24 -3.01
CA LYS A 230 1.90 -13.93 -3.33
C LYS A 230 1.99 -13.73 -4.84
N LEU A 231 1.80 -12.49 -5.30
CA LEU A 231 2.08 -12.13 -6.69
C LEU A 231 3.58 -12.35 -6.91
N THR A 232 3.92 -13.40 -7.65
CA THR A 232 5.30 -13.64 -8.03
C THR A 232 5.73 -12.55 -9.03
N PHE A 233 7.02 -12.19 -9.04
CA PHE A 233 7.61 -11.21 -9.98
C PHE A 233 7.17 -11.49 -11.43
N LEU A 234 7.09 -12.76 -11.85
CA LEU A 234 6.67 -13.17 -13.18
C LEU A 234 5.20 -12.82 -13.50
N SER A 235 4.28 -12.94 -12.54
CA SER A 235 2.88 -12.56 -12.76
C SER A 235 2.70 -11.05 -12.87
N ASN A 236 3.44 -10.27 -12.09
CA ASN A 236 3.45 -8.82 -12.19
C ASN A 236 4.05 -8.34 -13.53
N PHE A 237 5.14 -8.97 -13.97
CA PHE A 237 5.79 -8.68 -15.24
C PHE A 237 4.85 -8.98 -16.43
N SER A 238 4.15 -10.13 -16.43
CA SER A 238 3.21 -10.47 -17.47
C SER A 238 1.99 -9.52 -17.52
N LYS A 239 1.45 -9.13 -16.35
CA LYS A 239 0.36 -8.14 -16.28
C LYS A 239 0.79 -6.77 -16.81
N TYR A 240 1.95 -6.29 -16.43
CA TYR A 240 2.49 -5.00 -16.90
C TYR A 240 2.65 -4.99 -18.43
N PHE A 241 3.23 -6.05 -19.00
CA PHE A 241 3.43 -6.14 -20.44
C PHE A 241 2.12 -6.33 -21.21
N SER A 242 1.18 -7.12 -20.71
CA SER A 242 -0.11 -7.31 -21.38
C SER A 242 -0.93 -6.02 -21.42
N GLN A 243 -0.90 -5.22 -20.36
CA GLN A 243 -1.54 -3.91 -20.35
C GLN A 243 -0.89 -2.94 -21.34
N LYS A 244 0.45 -2.90 -21.43
CA LYS A 244 1.16 -2.07 -22.41
C LYS A 244 0.91 -2.52 -23.86
N LEU A 245 0.86 -3.83 -24.10
CA LEU A 245 0.57 -4.38 -25.42
C LEU A 245 -0.89 -4.12 -25.88
N ALA A 246 -1.83 -4.03 -24.96
CA ALA A 246 -3.23 -3.71 -25.28
C ALA A 246 -3.42 -2.30 -25.85
N TYR A 247 -2.48 -1.37 -25.59
CA TYR A 247 -2.46 -0.03 -26.17
C TYR A 247 -1.79 0.05 -27.54
N LEU A 248 -1.14 -1.03 -28.01
CA LEU A 248 -0.58 -1.08 -29.35
C LEU A 248 -1.71 -1.54 -30.30
N GLU A 249 -2.26 -0.61 -31.08
CA GLU A 249 -3.14 -0.93 -32.20
C GLU A 249 -2.37 -1.74 -33.25
N VAL A 250 -2.41 -3.06 -33.13
CA VAL A 250 -1.81 -3.95 -34.15
C VAL A 250 -2.77 -4.00 -35.34
N PRO A 251 -2.32 -3.66 -36.56
CA PRO A 251 -3.15 -3.73 -37.74
C PRO A 251 -3.82 -5.11 -37.88
N ARG A 252 -5.05 -5.14 -38.40
CA ARG A 252 -5.88 -6.36 -38.54
C ARG A 252 -5.26 -7.36 -39.53
N ALA A 253 -4.20 -8.06 -39.12
CA ALA A 253 -3.64 -9.20 -39.84
C ALA A 253 -4.42 -10.47 -39.51
N PRO A 254 -4.54 -11.44 -40.44
CA PRO A 254 -5.21 -12.71 -40.21
C PRO A 254 -4.56 -13.49 -39.05
N PRO A 255 -5.33 -14.24 -38.25
CA PRO A 255 -4.89 -14.84 -36.98
C PRO A 255 -3.64 -15.74 -37.10
N PHE A 256 -3.47 -16.47 -38.21
CA PHE A 256 -2.29 -17.31 -38.42
C PHE A 256 -1.00 -16.49 -38.64
N LEU A 257 -1.08 -15.31 -39.26
CA LEU A 257 0.06 -14.44 -39.47
C LEU A 257 0.51 -13.73 -38.16
N ARG A 258 -0.46 -13.51 -37.24
CA ARG A 258 -0.17 -12.97 -35.89
C ARG A 258 0.59 -13.98 -35.04
N THR A 259 0.19 -15.27 -35.08
CA THR A 259 0.92 -16.32 -34.34
C THR A 259 2.31 -16.55 -34.90
N LEU A 260 2.48 -16.50 -36.24
CA LEU A 260 3.77 -16.68 -36.90
C LEU A 260 4.76 -15.53 -36.62
N LEU A 261 4.27 -14.28 -36.50
CA LEU A 261 5.07 -13.11 -36.16
C LEU A 261 5.35 -12.98 -34.68
N LEU A 262 4.44 -13.45 -33.80
CA LEU A 262 4.59 -13.34 -32.35
C LEU A 262 5.51 -14.43 -31.78
N LEU A 263 5.58 -15.62 -32.39
CA LEU A 263 6.42 -16.73 -31.92
C LEU A 263 7.91 -16.39 -31.87
N PRO A 264 8.56 -15.83 -32.91
CA PRO A 264 9.96 -15.46 -32.83
C PRO A 264 10.20 -14.27 -31.90
N LEU A 265 9.23 -13.35 -31.79
CA LEU A 265 9.31 -12.20 -30.87
C LEU A 265 9.20 -12.66 -29.40
N THR A 266 8.30 -13.60 -29.10
CA THR A 266 8.20 -14.18 -27.76
C THR A 266 9.44 -15.00 -27.41
N PHE A 267 10.01 -15.77 -28.35
CA PHE A 267 11.28 -16.47 -28.15
C PHE A 267 12.45 -15.51 -27.93
N LEU A 268 12.52 -14.41 -28.68
CA LEU A 268 13.54 -13.39 -28.50
C LEU A 268 13.39 -12.70 -27.13
N VAL A 269 12.17 -12.37 -26.72
CA VAL A 269 11.92 -11.76 -25.41
C VAL A 269 12.27 -12.72 -24.28
N ILE A 270 11.91 -14.01 -24.40
CA ILE A 270 12.28 -15.04 -23.42
C ILE A 270 13.79 -15.25 -23.38
N PHE A 271 14.45 -15.27 -24.53
CA PHE A 271 15.92 -15.40 -24.61
C PHE A 271 16.64 -14.17 -24.03
N LEU A 272 16.17 -12.97 -24.32
CA LEU A 272 16.73 -11.75 -23.75
C LEU A 272 16.46 -11.67 -22.25
N ALA A 273 15.27 -12.06 -21.78
CA ALA A 273 14.93 -12.16 -20.37
C ALA A 273 15.79 -13.22 -19.65
N TYR A 274 16.04 -14.37 -20.28
CA TYR A 274 16.93 -15.39 -19.76
C TYR A 274 18.37 -14.92 -19.69
N ARG A 275 18.88 -14.24 -20.73
CA ARG A 275 20.20 -13.59 -20.72
C ARG A 275 20.30 -12.51 -19.66
N LEU A 276 19.24 -11.73 -19.45
CA LEU A 276 19.15 -10.71 -18.42
C LEU A 276 19.12 -11.34 -17.03
N LEU A 277 18.35 -12.42 -16.82
CA LEU A 277 18.33 -13.20 -15.58
C LEU A 277 19.70 -13.83 -15.26
N LEU A 278 20.40 -14.35 -16.25
CA LEU A 278 21.78 -14.85 -16.07
C LEU A 278 22.75 -13.72 -15.71
N LYS A 279 22.56 -12.51 -16.25
CA LYS A 279 23.31 -11.32 -15.84
C LYS A 279 22.90 -10.81 -14.45
N LEU A 280 21.60 -10.91 -14.09
CA LEU A 280 21.06 -10.45 -12.81
C LEU A 280 21.44 -11.41 -11.67
N ASN A 281 21.49 -12.72 -11.88
CA ASN A 281 22.05 -13.67 -10.92
C ASN A 281 23.56 -13.47 -10.66
N PHE A 282 24.25 -12.75 -11.55
CA PHE A 282 25.62 -12.29 -11.33
C PHE A 282 25.70 -10.93 -10.63
N PHE A 283 24.56 -10.23 -10.48
CA PHE A 283 24.44 -8.88 -9.89
C PHE A 283 23.36 -8.82 -8.82
N GLU A 284 23.37 -9.72 -7.86
CA GLU A 284 22.78 -9.46 -6.56
C GLU A 284 23.71 -8.51 -5.78
N LYS A 285 23.80 -7.27 -6.29
CA LYS A 285 24.36 -6.13 -5.57
C LYS A 285 23.35 -4.99 -5.66
N GLU A 286 22.70 -4.73 -4.53
CA GLU A 286 21.90 -3.52 -4.31
C GLU A 286 22.64 -2.30 -4.87
N ARG A 287 22.23 -1.82 -6.04
CA ARG A 287 22.61 -0.50 -6.53
C ARG A 287 21.60 0.51 -6.03
N ILE A 288 21.79 1.00 -4.83
CA ILE A 288 21.23 2.32 -4.46
C ILE A 288 22.03 3.32 -5.31
N VAL A 289 21.44 3.78 -6.42
CA VAL A 289 22.05 4.82 -7.27
C VAL A 289 21.80 6.16 -6.60
N PHE A 290 22.75 6.63 -5.83
CA PHE A 290 22.77 8.00 -5.38
C PHE A 290 23.30 8.88 -6.52
N SER A 291 22.49 9.87 -6.94
CA SER A 291 22.87 10.81 -8.02
C SER A 291 23.81 11.92 -7.54
N ASP A 292 23.97 12.08 -6.23
CA ASP A 292 24.83 13.09 -5.60
C ASP A 292 26.10 12.48 -4.99
N LYS A 293 27.13 13.30 -4.87
CA LYS A 293 28.43 12.92 -4.31
C LYS A 293 28.33 12.38 -2.88
N ILE A 294 27.49 12.97 -2.07
CA ILE A 294 27.31 12.64 -0.64
C ILE A 294 26.66 11.26 -0.51
N GLY A 295 25.67 10.96 -1.36
CA GLY A 295 25.05 9.64 -1.42
C GLY A 295 26.04 8.56 -1.85
N GLN A 296 26.90 8.84 -2.83
CA GLN A 296 27.96 7.92 -3.26
C GLN A 296 28.95 7.63 -2.14
N TRP A 297 29.37 8.63 -1.38
CA TRP A 297 30.26 8.48 -0.23
C TRP A 297 29.62 7.72 0.93
N LEU A 298 28.33 7.93 1.18
CA LEU A 298 27.60 7.15 2.18
C LEU A 298 27.49 5.68 1.78
N PHE A 299 27.29 5.41 0.50
CA PHE A 299 27.24 4.05 -0.03
C PHE A 299 28.63 3.36 0.10
N GLU A 300 29.71 4.10 -0.18
CA GLU A 300 31.07 3.61 0.03
C GLU A 300 31.35 3.23 1.49
N ALA A 301 30.88 4.10 2.42
CA ALA A 301 30.97 3.83 3.86
C ALA A 301 30.22 2.55 4.27
N LEU A 302 28.97 2.39 3.78
CA LEU A 302 28.17 1.18 4.02
C LEU A 302 28.84 -0.09 3.49
N LYS A 303 29.41 -0.01 2.28
CA LYS A 303 30.13 -1.13 1.69
C LYS A 303 31.32 -1.56 2.56
N LYS A 304 32.09 -0.61 3.07
CA LYS A 304 33.21 -0.87 3.97
C LYS A 304 32.76 -1.50 5.31
N LEU A 305 31.69 -1.00 5.89
CA LEU A 305 31.11 -1.58 7.10
C LEU A 305 30.60 -3.01 6.87
N LYS A 306 30.01 -3.29 5.70
CA LYS A 306 29.60 -4.65 5.32
C LYS A 306 30.78 -5.60 5.18
N GLU A 307 31.89 -5.15 4.60
CA GLU A 307 33.16 -5.93 4.50
C GLU A 307 33.68 -6.30 5.90
N MET A 308 33.39 -5.49 6.93
CA MET A 308 33.73 -5.74 8.34
C MET A 308 32.66 -6.57 9.09
N GLY A 309 31.65 -7.10 8.40
CA GLY A 309 30.59 -7.91 8.99
C GLY A 309 29.41 -7.11 9.57
N PHE A 310 29.39 -5.78 9.42
CA PHE A 310 28.27 -4.94 9.83
C PHE A 310 27.31 -4.71 8.65
N GLU A 311 26.29 -5.53 8.52
CA GLU A 311 25.30 -5.44 7.45
C GLU A 311 23.99 -4.84 7.93
N ARG A 312 23.55 -3.76 7.25
CA ARG A 312 22.25 -3.15 7.49
C ARG A 312 21.14 -4.07 6.98
N GLN A 313 20.14 -4.32 7.80
CA GLN A 313 18.98 -5.10 7.39
C GLN A 313 18.07 -4.30 6.43
N PRO A 314 17.35 -4.94 5.50
CA PRO A 314 16.49 -4.24 4.53
C PRO A 314 15.42 -3.34 5.16
N PHE A 315 14.92 -3.70 6.36
CA PHE A 315 13.90 -2.98 7.12
C PHE A 315 14.45 -1.94 8.10
N GLU A 316 15.77 -1.79 8.18
CA GLU A 316 16.44 -0.92 9.14
C GLU A 316 16.77 0.42 8.50
N THR A 317 16.46 1.52 9.18
CA THR A 317 16.87 2.85 8.73
C THR A 317 18.37 3.06 8.88
N MET A 318 18.94 4.01 8.13
CA MET A 318 20.36 4.37 8.26
C MET A 318 20.69 4.82 9.69
N ARG A 319 19.77 5.54 10.34
CA ARG A 319 19.94 6.02 11.71
C ARG A 319 19.95 4.87 12.71
N GLU A 320 19.00 3.94 12.63
CA GLU A 320 18.95 2.77 13.49
C GLU A 320 20.21 1.89 13.32
N PHE A 321 20.62 1.64 12.07
CA PHE A 321 21.84 0.92 11.80
C PHE A 321 23.05 1.62 12.43
N SER A 322 23.14 2.94 12.28
CA SER A 322 24.28 3.71 12.80
C SER A 322 24.38 3.66 14.32
N THR A 323 23.25 3.54 15.05
CA THR A 323 23.24 3.45 16.53
C THR A 323 23.68 2.08 17.06
N LYS A 324 23.60 1.03 16.25
CA LYS A 324 24.03 -0.34 16.60
C LYS A 324 25.52 -0.56 16.38
N LEU A 325 26.19 0.32 15.67
CA LEU A 325 27.62 0.21 15.41
C LEU A 325 28.44 0.46 16.67
N PRO A 326 29.58 -0.24 16.85
CA PRO A 326 30.53 0.03 17.92
C PRO A 326 30.97 1.51 17.96
N ARG A 327 31.30 2.02 19.14
CA ARG A 327 31.67 3.43 19.36
C ARG A 327 32.81 3.95 18.45
N GLN A 328 33.70 3.08 18.05
CA GLN A 328 34.79 3.38 17.12
C GLN A 328 34.33 3.82 15.73
N TYR A 329 33.09 3.45 15.33
CA TYR A 329 32.47 3.85 14.06
C TYR A 329 31.44 4.99 14.23
N SER A 330 31.48 5.73 15.34
CA SER A 330 30.56 6.83 15.63
C SER A 330 30.55 7.93 14.56
N ASP A 331 31.61 8.07 13.78
CA ASP A 331 31.65 9.03 12.67
C ASP A 331 30.69 8.65 11.55
N PHE A 332 30.31 7.38 11.40
CA PHE A 332 29.24 6.96 10.50
C PHE A 332 27.87 7.56 10.92
N SER A 333 27.56 7.61 12.22
CA SER A 333 26.33 8.24 12.71
C SER A 333 26.28 9.74 12.37
N LYS A 334 27.42 10.43 12.41
CA LYS A 334 27.52 11.84 12.01
C LYS A 334 27.30 11.99 10.50
N MET A 335 27.87 11.10 9.68
CA MET A 335 27.63 11.05 8.24
C MET A 335 26.15 10.86 7.92
N VAL A 336 25.47 9.95 8.61
CA VAL A 336 24.02 9.72 8.45
C VAL A 336 23.23 10.99 8.80
N MET A 337 23.55 11.68 9.90
CA MET A 337 22.85 12.93 10.29
C MET A 337 23.03 14.04 9.24
N VAL A 338 24.23 14.21 8.69
CA VAL A 338 24.50 15.20 7.65
C VAL A 338 23.73 14.83 6.37
N PHE A 339 23.76 13.57 5.98
CA PHE A 339 23.04 13.04 4.81
C PHE A 339 21.52 13.25 4.95
N GLU A 340 20.94 12.88 6.09
CA GLU A 340 19.50 13.06 6.34
C GLU A 340 19.11 14.55 6.28
N ARG A 341 19.88 15.42 6.91
CA ARG A 341 19.64 16.88 6.89
C ARG A 341 19.64 17.45 5.47
N LEU A 342 20.57 17.03 4.63
CA LEU A 342 20.68 17.50 3.26
C LEU A 342 19.57 16.91 2.38
N ARG A 343 19.31 15.62 2.51
CA ARG A 343 18.33 14.93 1.71
C ARG A 343 16.89 15.36 2.01
N TYR A 344 16.58 15.59 3.28
CA TYR A 344 15.23 15.97 3.72
C TYR A 344 15.07 17.49 3.92
N GLY A 345 16.15 18.25 3.92
CA GLY A 345 16.13 19.70 4.07
C GLY A 345 15.90 20.49 2.78
N GLY A 346 15.77 19.83 1.63
CA GLY A 346 15.45 20.46 0.34
C GLY A 346 16.52 21.43 -0.19
N LYS A 347 17.74 21.43 0.36
CA LYS A 347 18.85 22.31 -0.06
C LYS A 347 19.99 21.49 -0.66
N ALA A 348 20.55 21.98 -1.76
CA ALA A 348 21.78 21.39 -2.30
C ALA A 348 22.92 21.52 -1.27
N PRO A 349 23.82 20.52 -1.21
CA PRO A 349 24.94 20.55 -0.27
C PRO A 349 25.87 21.74 -0.54
N SER A 350 26.25 22.42 0.51
CA SER A 350 27.27 23.47 0.43
C SER A 350 28.66 22.86 0.35
N LYS A 351 29.62 23.58 -0.23
CA LYS A 351 31.04 23.16 -0.29
C LYS A 351 31.62 22.85 1.09
N LYS A 352 31.09 23.46 2.16
CA LYS A 352 31.52 23.21 3.53
C LYS A 352 31.01 21.85 4.01
N GLU A 353 29.76 21.51 3.72
CA GLU A 353 29.15 20.23 4.07
C GLU A 353 29.77 19.06 3.28
N GLU A 354 30.11 19.25 2.01
CA GLU A 354 30.85 18.26 1.23
C GLU A 354 32.22 17.96 1.88
N LYS A 355 32.99 18.98 2.28
CA LYS A 355 34.27 18.80 2.96
C LYS A 355 34.14 18.12 4.31
N GLU A 356 33.12 18.46 5.08
CA GLU A 356 32.81 17.82 6.35
C GLU A 356 32.54 16.32 6.17
N PHE A 357 31.74 15.97 5.15
CA PHE A 357 31.39 14.59 4.86
C PHE A 357 32.60 13.78 4.38
N GLU A 358 33.43 14.36 3.51
CA GLU A 358 34.67 13.75 3.03
C GLU A 358 35.67 13.49 4.18
N PHE A 359 35.77 14.43 5.12
CA PHE A 359 36.58 14.27 6.31
C PHE A 359 36.10 13.13 7.21
N LEU A 360 34.77 13.03 7.44
CA LEU A 360 34.16 11.95 8.22
C LEU A 360 34.37 10.59 7.54
N LEU A 361 34.24 10.53 6.22
CA LEU A 361 34.51 9.30 5.45
C LEU A 361 35.97 8.87 5.59
N THR A 362 36.90 9.81 5.52
CA THR A 362 38.33 9.53 5.68
C THR A 362 38.64 8.98 7.07
N LYS A 363 38.06 9.58 8.11
CA LYS A 363 38.19 9.08 9.49
C LYS A 363 37.63 7.68 9.67
N LEU A 364 36.44 7.41 9.09
CA LEU A 364 35.82 6.09 9.15
C LEU A 364 36.71 5.04 8.47
N LYS A 365 37.28 5.37 7.30
CA LYS A 365 38.24 4.49 6.61
C LYS A 365 39.50 4.19 7.45
N GLN A 366 40.02 5.19 8.14
CA GLN A 366 41.15 5.00 9.05
C GLN A 366 40.80 4.11 10.24
N ALA A 367 39.63 4.30 10.85
CA ALA A 367 39.15 3.46 11.95
C ALA A 367 38.94 2.00 11.53
N ILE A 368 38.56 1.76 10.28
CA ILE A 368 38.40 0.41 9.69
C ILE A 368 39.81 -0.24 9.53
N LEU A 369 40.73 0.48 8.93
CA LEU A 369 42.10 -0.02 8.69
C LEU A 369 42.91 -0.36 9.96
N VAL A 370 42.63 0.32 11.07
CA VAL A 370 43.26 0.05 12.38
C VAL A 370 42.78 -1.26 12.98
N ASN A 371 41.55 -1.70 12.64
CA ASN A 371 40.95 -2.94 13.15
C ASN A 371 41.19 -4.16 12.26
N GLU A 372 41.79 -4.00 11.07
CA GLU A 372 42.24 -5.10 10.21
C GLU A 372 43.63 -5.62 10.57
N LYS A 373 44.34 -5.00 11.52
CA LYS A 373 45.59 -5.43 12.08
C LYS A 373 45.42 -6.02 13.48
#